data_a4a10e356498eea72a4341589592a01e
#
_entry.id   a4a10e356498eea72a4341589592a01e
#
_cell.length_a   1.000
_cell.length_b   1.000
_cell.length_c   1.000
_cell.angle_alpha   90.00
_cell.angle_beta   90.00
_cell.angle_gamma   90.00
#
_symmetry.space_group_name_H-M   'P 1'
#
loop_
_entity.id
_entity.type
_entity.pdbx_description
1 polymer ?
#
loop_
_entity_poly.entity_id
_entity_poly.type
_entity_poly.pdbx_seq_one_letter_code
_entity_poly.pdbx_strand_id
1 'polypeptide(L)'
;MKKLLIIFCLATFGVKAQAPQIAEGIWRGVLTLDKKNKIELPFTFNVFYADGQPTITIFNAEENIVVDEITQQGDSIFFKMPVFDSEFRVRLFPGIMQGNWINHARKDKNIIPFDATFGRMHRFNGASLVRSNFEGTWETTFSPGTPDSSKAVGIFKQKMQKVTGTFLTESGDYRYLEGVADGTKLYLSCFDGSHAFLFMGTIDAYNVITGIFYSGAHWQENWKAKKNDKFQLRDPYSITKSVKKEPLAFTYKNLDGQNISLSDDRYKDKVVIVQIMGSWCPNCMDETAYLGQLYNEYKSKGVEIIALAYEKADNFDKAKNNVTRLRDKYGAQYEFLITGLSGSAAASKSLPWLSSVSAFPTTLYLNKKHEIAKVYTGYYGPATGNSYLKMKEGTEGLINELLKQP
;
A
#
# COMPACT_ATOMS: atom_id res chain seq x y z
N MET A 1 54.62 -67.64 9.40
CA MET A 1 54.61 -66.19 9.39
C MET A 1 53.26 -65.74 8.82
N LYS A 2 52.28 -65.33 9.68
CA LYS A 2 50.99 -64.89 9.29
C LYS A 2 51.04 -63.33 9.15
N LYS A 3 50.83 -62.82 7.95
CA LYS A 3 50.74 -61.34 7.69
C LYS A 3 49.39 -60.89 8.12
N LEU A 4 49.28 -59.96 9.08
CA LEU A 4 48.08 -59.30 9.54
C LEU A 4 47.85 -58.10 8.62
N LEU A 5 46.76 -58.10 7.90
CA LEU A 5 46.35 -57.00 7.01
C LEU A 5 45.44 -56.07 7.84
N ILE A 6 45.93 -54.88 8.23
CA ILE A 6 45.15 -53.86 8.94
C ILE A 6 44.42 -53.02 7.85
N ILE A 7 43.10 -53.14 7.74
CA ILE A 7 42.24 -52.31 6.87
C ILE A 7 41.92 -51.03 7.66
N PHE A 8 42.42 -49.90 7.21
CA PHE A 8 42.12 -48.57 7.74
C PHE A 8 40.82 -48.09 7.09
N CYS A 9 39.68 -48.18 7.78
CA CYS A 9 38.43 -47.52 7.35
C CYS A 9 38.54 -46.03 7.59
N LEU A 10 38.76 -45.25 6.52
CA LEU A 10 38.60 -43.82 6.52
C LEU A 10 37.10 -43.48 6.59
N ALA A 11 36.60 -43.20 7.79
CA ALA A 11 35.29 -42.60 7.96
C ALA A 11 35.34 -41.13 7.48
N THR A 12 34.83 -40.86 6.30
CA THR A 12 34.60 -39.48 5.82
C THR A 12 33.42 -38.90 6.59
N PHE A 13 33.69 -38.13 7.63
CA PHE A 13 32.69 -37.27 8.26
C PHE A 13 32.34 -36.17 7.25
N GLY A 14 31.24 -36.33 6.54
CA GLY A 14 30.64 -35.27 5.72
C GLY A 14 30.16 -34.16 6.66
N VAL A 15 30.94 -33.09 6.80
CA VAL A 15 30.50 -31.86 7.45
C VAL A 15 29.37 -31.32 6.53
N LYS A 16 28.11 -31.53 6.91
CA LYS A 16 27.00 -30.80 6.33
C LYS A 16 27.23 -29.34 6.67
N ALA A 17 27.64 -28.53 5.71
CA ALA A 17 27.68 -27.11 5.88
C ALA A 17 26.26 -26.62 6.28
N GLN A 18 26.16 -26.04 7.47
CA GLN A 18 24.91 -25.48 7.97
C GLN A 18 24.50 -24.35 6.99
N ALA A 19 23.23 -24.33 6.58
CA ALA A 19 22.73 -23.24 5.72
C ALA A 19 23.00 -21.90 6.40
N PRO A 20 23.45 -20.88 5.64
CA PRO A 20 23.72 -19.58 6.23
C PRO A 20 22.43 -19.00 6.82
N GLN A 21 22.50 -18.49 8.05
CA GLN A 21 21.37 -17.80 8.69
C GLN A 21 21.35 -16.33 8.29
N ILE A 22 20.13 -15.77 8.16
CA ILE A 22 19.97 -14.34 7.95
C ILE A 22 20.40 -13.62 9.23
N ALA A 23 21.31 -12.67 9.15
CA ALA A 23 21.78 -11.91 10.31
C ALA A 23 20.62 -11.09 10.92
N GLU A 24 20.45 -11.21 12.24
CA GLU A 24 19.47 -10.43 13.00
C GLU A 24 19.88 -8.96 13.10
N GLY A 25 18.93 -8.06 12.94
CA GLY A 25 19.13 -6.63 13.03
C GLY A 25 18.73 -5.87 11.76
N ILE A 26 19.22 -4.64 11.65
CA ILE A 26 18.84 -3.71 10.58
C ILE A 26 19.59 -3.99 9.28
N TRP A 27 18.80 -4.03 8.22
CA TRP A 27 19.26 -4.15 6.84
C TRP A 27 18.82 -2.92 6.04
N ARG A 28 19.65 -2.51 5.09
CA ARG A 28 19.27 -1.56 4.06
C ARG A 28 19.03 -2.31 2.75
N GLY A 29 17.78 -2.34 2.31
CA GLY A 29 17.37 -2.84 0.99
C GLY A 29 17.41 -1.74 -0.04
N VAL A 30 17.72 -2.10 -1.30
CA VAL A 30 17.76 -1.22 -2.46
C VAL A 30 17.10 -1.91 -3.65
N LEU A 31 16.10 -1.27 -4.23
CA LEU A 31 15.53 -1.65 -5.53
C LEU A 31 16.16 -0.79 -6.62
N THR A 32 16.76 -1.40 -7.64
CA THR A 32 17.33 -0.69 -8.78
C THR A 32 16.27 -0.41 -9.83
N LEU A 33 15.70 0.82 -9.82
CA LEU A 33 14.63 1.22 -10.72
C LEU A 33 15.11 1.48 -12.15
N ASP A 34 16.28 2.08 -12.29
CA ASP A 34 16.96 2.32 -13.57
C ASP A 34 18.47 2.12 -13.42
N LYS A 35 18.96 1.02 -13.98
CA LYS A 35 20.38 0.67 -13.92
C LYS A 35 21.27 1.66 -14.68
N LYS A 36 20.79 2.15 -15.84
CA LYS A 36 21.56 3.06 -16.71
C LYS A 36 21.79 4.41 -16.02
N ASN A 37 20.74 4.95 -15.40
CA ASN A 37 20.77 6.25 -14.73
C ASN A 37 21.07 6.13 -13.23
N LYS A 38 21.35 4.92 -12.71
CA LYS A 38 21.65 4.62 -11.30
C LYS A 38 20.55 5.15 -10.37
N ILE A 39 19.28 4.96 -10.77
CA ILE A 39 18.15 5.32 -9.93
C ILE A 39 17.86 4.16 -8.99
N GLU A 40 18.02 4.41 -7.70
CA GLU A 40 17.90 3.43 -6.63
C GLU A 40 16.86 3.89 -5.62
N LEU A 41 15.97 2.98 -5.23
CA LEU A 41 15.00 3.17 -4.17
C LEU A 41 15.46 2.41 -2.93
N PRO A 42 15.97 3.10 -1.91
CA PRO A 42 16.34 2.47 -0.66
C PRO A 42 15.15 2.37 0.29
N PHE A 43 15.14 1.31 1.10
CA PHE A 43 14.30 1.17 2.29
C PHE A 43 15.05 0.41 3.37
N THR A 44 14.57 0.46 4.60
CA THR A 44 15.16 -0.26 5.72
C THR A 44 14.20 -1.30 6.25
N PHE A 45 14.75 -2.41 6.72
CA PHE A 45 14.00 -3.47 7.37
C PHE A 45 14.82 -4.10 8.50
N ASN A 46 14.13 -4.69 9.46
CA ASN A 46 14.72 -5.45 10.54
C ASN A 46 14.45 -6.94 10.36
N VAL A 47 15.44 -7.76 10.63
CA VAL A 47 15.28 -9.22 10.72
C VAL A 47 15.37 -9.64 12.18
N PHE A 48 14.44 -10.46 12.62
CA PHE A 48 14.47 -11.11 13.94
C PHE A 48 13.91 -12.53 13.82
N TYR A 49 14.18 -13.37 14.81
CA TYR A 49 13.66 -14.73 14.85
C TYR A 49 12.61 -14.85 15.95
N ALA A 50 11.42 -15.35 15.56
CA ALA A 50 10.35 -15.72 16.47
C ALA A 50 10.16 -17.24 16.36
N ASP A 51 10.28 -17.97 17.48
CA ASP A 51 10.18 -19.43 17.53
C ASP A 51 11.10 -20.15 16.51
N GLY A 52 12.30 -19.59 16.29
CA GLY A 52 13.29 -20.11 15.35
C GLY A 52 13.00 -19.83 13.87
N GLN A 53 11.91 -19.11 13.57
CA GLN A 53 11.56 -18.69 12.20
C GLN A 53 11.94 -17.23 11.97
N PRO A 54 12.56 -16.89 10.83
CA PRO A 54 12.89 -15.51 10.51
C PRO A 54 11.62 -14.71 10.25
N THR A 55 11.60 -13.48 10.74
CA THR A 55 10.56 -12.50 10.47
C THR A 55 11.22 -11.20 10.04
N ILE A 56 10.67 -10.54 9.01
CA ILE A 56 11.16 -9.28 8.50
C ILE A 56 10.12 -8.20 8.82
N THR A 57 10.58 -7.05 9.37
CA THR A 57 9.74 -5.86 9.50
C THR A 57 10.30 -4.76 8.61
N ILE A 58 9.54 -4.38 7.58
CA ILE A 58 9.88 -3.25 6.69
C ILE A 58 9.36 -1.98 7.31
N PHE A 59 10.18 -0.93 7.31
CA PHE A 59 9.85 0.37 7.90
C PHE A 59 9.57 1.42 6.82
N ASN A 60 8.48 2.19 7.01
CA ASN A 60 8.19 3.41 6.26
C ASN A 60 7.68 4.45 7.28
N ALA A 61 8.55 5.28 7.80
CA ALA A 61 8.24 6.23 8.89
C ALA A 61 7.56 5.54 10.11
N GLU A 62 6.26 5.78 10.33
CA GLU A 62 5.50 5.16 11.43
C GLU A 62 4.87 3.82 11.02
N GLU A 63 4.92 3.44 9.75
CA GLU A 63 4.39 2.17 9.26
C GLU A 63 5.40 1.03 9.43
N ASN A 64 4.92 -0.10 9.97
CA ASN A 64 5.66 -1.34 10.10
C ASN A 64 4.94 -2.46 9.34
N ILE A 65 5.59 -3.01 8.31
CA ILE A 65 5.04 -4.11 7.53
C ILE A 65 5.75 -5.40 7.95
N VAL A 66 5.03 -6.28 8.62
CA VAL A 66 5.55 -7.57 9.07
C VAL A 66 5.40 -8.59 7.96
N VAL A 67 6.51 -9.23 7.59
CA VAL A 67 6.62 -10.30 6.59
C VAL A 67 7.12 -11.55 7.32
N ASP A 68 6.28 -12.57 7.39
CA ASP A 68 6.47 -13.83 8.12
C ASP A 68 6.38 -15.07 7.21
N GLU A 69 5.85 -14.94 5.99
CA GLU A 69 5.90 -15.99 4.98
C GLU A 69 7.31 -16.07 4.34
N ILE A 70 8.28 -16.61 5.10
CA ILE A 70 9.68 -16.73 4.67
C ILE A 70 10.06 -18.18 4.55
N THR A 71 10.63 -18.58 3.42
CA THR A 71 11.19 -19.93 3.21
C THR A 71 12.64 -19.83 2.79
N GLN A 72 13.47 -20.73 3.30
CA GLN A 72 14.89 -20.81 2.97
C GLN A 72 15.26 -22.21 2.48
N GLN A 73 16.00 -22.27 1.35
CA GLN A 73 16.53 -23.49 0.77
C GLN A 73 18.02 -23.29 0.48
N GLY A 74 18.88 -23.76 1.38
CA GLY A 74 20.32 -23.48 1.31
C GLY A 74 20.61 -21.98 1.46
N ASP A 75 21.21 -21.37 0.44
CA ASP A 75 21.48 -19.94 0.38
C ASP A 75 20.33 -19.12 -0.26
N SER A 76 19.32 -19.79 -0.78
CA SER A 76 18.19 -19.15 -1.44
C SER A 76 17.08 -18.85 -0.44
N ILE A 77 16.60 -17.61 -0.43
CA ILE A 77 15.53 -17.13 0.45
C ILE A 77 14.41 -16.56 -0.39
N PHE A 78 13.19 -16.94 -0.02
CA PHE A 78 11.95 -16.49 -0.62
C PHE A 78 11.09 -15.88 0.48
N PHE A 79 10.64 -14.65 0.29
CA PHE A 79 9.69 -14.04 1.20
C PHE A 79 8.59 -13.30 0.46
N LYS A 80 7.34 -13.61 0.83
CA LYS A 80 6.13 -13.05 0.24
C LYS A 80 5.65 -11.86 1.03
N MET A 81 5.18 -10.84 0.31
CA MET A 81 4.51 -9.72 0.95
C MET A 81 3.13 -10.15 1.52
N PRO A 82 2.75 -9.64 2.71
CA PRO A 82 1.63 -10.21 3.48
C PRO A 82 0.25 -10.08 2.80
N VAL A 83 0.02 -9.05 2.00
CA VAL A 83 -1.27 -8.81 1.32
C VAL A 83 -1.12 -8.85 -0.19
N PHE A 84 -0.09 -8.17 -0.70
CA PHE A 84 0.10 -8.01 -2.13
C PHE A 84 0.66 -9.27 -2.81
N ASP A 85 0.22 -9.51 -4.04
CA ASP A 85 0.74 -10.58 -4.88
C ASP A 85 2.15 -10.21 -5.38
N SER A 86 3.10 -10.17 -4.43
CA SER A 86 4.51 -9.89 -4.70
C SER A 86 5.44 -10.64 -3.75
N GLU A 87 6.67 -10.85 -4.18
CA GLU A 87 7.67 -11.62 -3.42
C GLU A 87 9.09 -11.16 -3.72
N PHE A 88 10.00 -11.51 -2.83
CA PHE A 88 11.43 -11.45 -3.05
C PHE A 88 12.01 -12.84 -3.26
N ARG A 89 12.89 -12.97 -4.24
CA ARG A 89 13.71 -14.16 -4.47
C ARG A 89 15.17 -13.73 -4.42
N VAL A 90 15.86 -14.11 -3.36
CA VAL A 90 17.22 -13.64 -3.11
C VAL A 90 18.16 -14.79 -2.74
N ARG A 91 19.45 -14.57 -2.95
CA ARG A 91 20.53 -15.39 -2.40
C ARG A 91 21.18 -14.65 -1.24
N LEU A 92 21.48 -15.40 -0.18
CA LEU A 92 22.15 -14.91 1.00
C LEU A 92 23.65 -15.15 0.92
N PHE A 93 24.41 -14.08 1.11
CA PHE A 93 25.85 -14.09 1.34
C PHE A 93 26.15 -13.50 2.72
N PRO A 94 27.37 -13.61 3.26
CA PRO A 94 27.70 -12.97 4.54
C PRO A 94 27.38 -11.47 4.54
N GLY A 95 26.32 -11.06 5.26
CA GLY A 95 25.88 -9.67 5.37
C GLY A 95 25.27 -9.05 4.10
N ILE A 96 24.99 -9.84 3.07
CA ILE A 96 24.43 -9.36 1.80
C ILE A 96 23.30 -10.27 1.33
N MET A 97 22.22 -9.71 0.83
CA MET A 97 21.20 -10.39 0.02
C MET A 97 21.20 -9.81 -1.38
N GLN A 98 21.12 -10.66 -2.40
CA GLN A 98 21.04 -10.24 -3.81
C GLN A 98 20.01 -11.05 -4.55
N GLY A 99 19.20 -10.38 -5.37
CA GLY A 99 18.15 -11.04 -6.15
C GLY A 99 17.17 -10.08 -6.77
N ASN A 100 15.89 -10.39 -6.66
CA ASN A 100 14.84 -9.61 -7.29
C ASN A 100 13.62 -9.47 -6.40
N TRP A 101 12.94 -8.33 -6.49
CA TRP A 101 11.55 -8.17 -6.13
C TRP A 101 10.67 -8.41 -7.35
N ILE A 102 9.61 -9.21 -7.20
CA ILE A 102 8.69 -9.61 -8.26
C ILE A 102 7.28 -9.21 -7.86
N ASN A 103 6.62 -8.39 -8.67
CA ASN A 103 5.23 -7.98 -8.47
C ASN A 103 4.34 -8.68 -9.51
N HIS A 104 3.62 -9.73 -9.09
CA HIS A 104 2.78 -10.55 -9.97
C HIS A 104 1.49 -9.86 -10.43
N ALA A 105 1.08 -8.77 -9.74
CA ALA A 105 -0.06 -7.96 -10.17
C ALA A 105 0.24 -7.07 -11.39
N ARG A 106 1.49 -7.05 -11.88
CA ARG A 106 1.93 -6.25 -13.03
C ARG A 106 2.31 -7.15 -14.20
N LYS A 107 1.97 -6.71 -15.41
CA LYS A 107 2.36 -7.41 -16.65
C LYS A 107 3.76 -7.02 -17.13
N ASP A 108 4.10 -5.73 -16.98
CA ASP A 108 5.36 -5.17 -17.48
C ASP A 108 6.24 -4.67 -16.33
N LYS A 109 7.56 -4.79 -16.51
CA LYS A 109 8.58 -4.33 -15.55
C LYS A 109 8.26 -4.77 -14.12
N ASN A 110 7.78 -5.99 -14.01
CA ASN A 110 7.34 -6.61 -12.78
C ASN A 110 8.48 -7.24 -11.96
N ILE A 111 9.69 -7.31 -12.52
CA ILE A 111 10.90 -7.80 -11.86
C ILE A 111 11.87 -6.65 -11.71
N ILE A 112 12.23 -6.32 -10.48
CA ILE A 112 13.18 -5.24 -10.14
C ILE A 112 14.35 -5.84 -9.35
N PRO A 113 15.61 -5.60 -9.77
CA PRO A 113 16.78 -6.06 -9.03
C PRO A 113 16.78 -5.51 -7.60
N PHE A 114 17.14 -6.37 -6.65
CA PHE A 114 17.19 -6.08 -5.24
C PHE A 114 18.52 -6.51 -4.64
N ASP A 115 19.11 -5.60 -3.88
CA ASP A 115 20.28 -5.81 -3.05
C ASP A 115 19.98 -5.36 -1.62
N ALA A 116 20.50 -6.09 -0.60
CA ALA A 116 20.43 -5.63 0.77
C ALA A 116 21.75 -5.82 1.50
N THR A 117 22.07 -4.90 2.40
CA THR A 117 23.31 -4.90 3.19
C THR A 117 22.98 -4.81 4.68
N PHE A 118 23.52 -5.73 5.45
CA PHE A 118 23.38 -5.79 6.91
C PHE A 118 24.14 -4.64 7.60
N GLY A 119 23.60 -4.15 8.72
CA GLY A 119 24.24 -3.14 9.56
C GLY A 119 24.19 -1.72 9.02
N ARG A 120 23.56 -1.48 7.87
CA ARG A 120 23.34 -0.15 7.32
C ARG A 120 22.03 0.44 7.81
N MET A 121 22.11 1.40 8.73
CA MET A 121 20.94 2.00 9.39
C MET A 121 20.31 3.16 8.61
N HIS A 122 21.04 3.76 7.68
CA HIS A 122 20.56 4.94 6.94
C HIS A 122 19.93 4.55 5.62
N ARG A 123 18.67 4.95 5.43
CA ARG A 123 17.94 4.75 4.17
C ARG A 123 18.64 5.47 3.01
N PHE A 124 18.93 6.77 3.16
CA PHE A 124 19.70 7.56 2.22
C PHE A 124 21.03 8.00 2.84
N ASN A 125 22.07 8.13 2.02
CA ASN A 125 23.34 8.68 2.45
C ASN A 125 23.23 10.21 2.36
N GLY A 126 22.80 10.87 3.42
CA GLY A 126 22.84 12.34 3.54
C GLY A 126 24.16 12.74 4.20
N ALA A 127 25.03 13.40 3.48
CA ALA A 127 26.34 13.84 3.99
C ALA A 127 26.43 15.36 4.19
N SER A 128 25.51 16.13 3.60
CA SER A 128 25.58 17.60 3.62
C SER A 128 24.85 18.19 4.82
N LEU A 129 25.31 19.35 5.27
CA LEU A 129 24.57 20.14 6.26
C LEU A 129 23.17 20.47 5.72
N VAL A 130 22.17 20.36 6.58
CA VAL A 130 20.79 20.78 6.26
C VAL A 130 20.80 22.28 6.00
N ARG A 131 20.42 22.68 4.80
CA ARG A 131 20.33 24.09 4.38
C ARG A 131 18.91 24.53 4.07
N SER A 132 17.97 23.59 4.09
CA SER A 132 16.59 23.84 3.67
C SER A 132 15.59 23.20 4.63
N ASN A 133 14.47 23.89 4.82
CA ASN A 133 13.36 23.38 5.61
C ASN A 133 12.21 22.96 4.69
N PHE A 134 11.93 21.66 4.69
CA PHE A 134 10.84 21.07 3.93
C PHE A 134 9.55 20.89 4.76
N GLU A 135 9.59 21.21 6.07
CA GLU A 135 8.42 21.06 6.95
C GLU A 135 7.23 21.90 6.49
N GLY A 136 6.03 21.36 6.63
CA GLY A 136 4.75 22.04 6.39
C GLY A 136 4.01 21.52 5.18
N THR A 137 3.09 22.35 4.68
CA THR A 137 2.17 22.00 3.60
C THR A 137 2.61 22.61 2.27
N TRP A 138 2.59 21.80 1.23
CA TRP A 138 3.09 22.16 -0.09
C TRP A 138 2.02 21.93 -1.16
N GLU A 139 1.58 23.01 -1.82
CA GLU A 139 0.80 22.89 -3.06
C GLU A 139 1.69 22.26 -4.14
N THR A 140 1.35 21.04 -4.51
CA THR A 140 2.13 20.22 -5.44
C THR A 140 1.38 20.03 -6.74
N THR A 141 2.12 20.01 -7.84
CA THR A 141 1.61 19.69 -9.17
C THR A 141 2.50 18.59 -9.76
N PHE A 142 1.90 17.46 -10.06
CA PHE A 142 2.54 16.39 -10.83
C PHE A 142 2.35 16.64 -12.33
N SER A 143 3.32 16.23 -13.14
CA SER A 143 3.38 16.44 -14.60
C SER A 143 3.02 17.90 -15.03
N PRO A 144 3.65 18.94 -14.43
CA PRO A 144 3.29 20.32 -14.66
C PRO A 144 3.44 20.70 -16.13
N GLY A 145 2.43 21.37 -16.69
CA GLY A 145 2.44 21.84 -18.08
C GLY A 145 2.08 20.79 -19.12
N THR A 146 1.58 19.62 -18.70
CA THR A 146 1.11 18.55 -19.59
C THR A 146 -0.41 18.33 -19.42
N PRO A 147 -1.08 17.64 -20.35
CA PRO A 147 -2.49 17.24 -20.19
C PRO A 147 -2.74 16.35 -18.98
N ASP A 148 -1.73 15.59 -18.53
CA ASP A 148 -1.79 14.67 -17.37
C ASP A 148 -1.52 15.40 -16.05
N SER A 149 -1.46 16.74 -16.06
CA SER A 149 -1.17 17.54 -14.88
C SER A 149 -2.22 17.32 -13.79
N SER A 150 -1.76 16.97 -12.57
CA SER A 150 -2.64 16.75 -11.43
C SER A 150 -2.15 17.48 -10.19
N LYS A 151 -3.10 17.87 -9.32
CA LYS A 151 -2.81 18.56 -8.06
C LYS A 151 -2.70 17.59 -6.90
N ALA A 152 -1.80 17.93 -5.97
CA ALA A 152 -1.62 17.22 -4.72
C ALA A 152 -1.27 18.20 -3.58
N VAL A 153 -1.38 17.72 -2.36
CA VAL A 153 -0.89 18.41 -1.16
C VAL A 153 0.25 17.59 -0.57
N GLY A 154 1.47 18.09 -0.63
CA GLY A 154 2.59 17.50 0.12
C GLY A 154 2.50 17.93 1.59
N ILE A 155 2.60 16.97 2.50
CA ILE A 155 2.63 17.24 3.95
C ILE A 155 3.89 16.61 4.50
N PHE A 156 4.83 17.43 4.97
CA PHE A 156 6.10 16.93 5.47
C PHE A 156 6.37 17.41 6.90
N LYS A 157 7.00 16.51 7.67
CA LYS A 157 7.60 16.78 8.96
C LYS A 157 9.11 16.63 8.82
N GLN A 158 9.86 17.56 9.38
CA GLN A 158 11.32 17.52 9.33
C GLN A 158 11.92 17.61 10.73
N LYS A 159 12.79 16.65 11.07
CA LYS A 159 13.61 16.69 12.28
C LYS A 159 15.07 16.52 11.89
N MET A 160 15.84 17.59 11.96
CA MET A 160 17.21 17.65 11.45
C MET A 160 17.25 17.21 9.95
N GLN A 161 17.97 16.15 9.60
CA GLN A 161 18.03 15.63 8.24
C GLN A 161 16.86 14.72 7.89
N LYS A 162 16.21 14.07 8.87
CA LYS A 162 15.10 13.15 8.63
C LYS A 162 13.86 13.92 8.20
N VAL A 163 13.29 13.51 7.07
CA VAL A 163 12.01 14.00 6.55
C VAL A 163 11.05 12.83 6.44
N THR A 164 9.83 12.99 6.93
CA THR A 164 8.73 12.05 6.77
C THR A 164 7.50 12.79 6.27
N GLY A 165 6.57 12.09 5.64
CA GLY A 165 5.33 12.70 5.18
C GLY A 165 4.62 11.89 4.11
N THR A 166 3.78 12.57 3.35
CA THR A 166 3.03 11.99 2.23
C THR A 166 2.61 13.07 1.24
N PHE A 167 2.06 12.65 0.11
CA PHE A 167 1.27 13.51 -0.78
C PHE A 167 -0.17 13.04 -0.78
N LEU A 168 -1.10 13.96 -0.53
CA LEU A 168 -2.54 13.74 -0.75
C LEU A 168 -2.86 14.08 -2.20
N THR A 169 -3.70 13.25 -2.82
CA THR A 169 -4.29 13.48 -4.14
C THR A 169 -5.81 13.33 -4.06
N GLU A 170 -6.50 13.61 -5.14
CA GLU A 170 -7.95 13.39 -5.21
C GLU A 170 -8.36 11.91 -5.22
N SER A 171 -7.41 11.00 -5.45
CA SER A 171 -7.65 9.55 -5.46
C SER A 171 -7.16 8.82 -4.21
N GLY A 172 -6.47 9.52 -3.29
CA GLY A 172 -5.90 8.94 -2.09
C GLY A 172 -4.56 9.57 -1.74
N ASP A 173 -3.72 8.88 -1.00
CA ASP A 173 -2.39 9.36 -0.61
C ASP A 173 -1.27 8.42 -1.03
N TYR A 174 -0.02 8.91 -0.89
CA TYR A 174 1.20 8.15 -1.20
C TYR A 174 1.76 7.41 0.02
N ARG A 175 0.90 7.16 1.02
CA ARG A 175 1.24 6.44 2.25
C ARG A 175 2.40 7.10 3.02
N TYR A 176 3.16 6.32 3.74
CA TYR A 176 4.25 6.81 4.57
C TYR A 176 5.55 6.92 3.79
N LEU A 177 5.94 8.14 3.46
CA LEU A 177 7.24 8.45 2.87
C LEU A 177 8.26 8.75 3.96
N GLU A 178 9.47 8.20 3.82
CA GLU A 178 10.60 8.49 4.70
C GLU A 178 11.86 8.79 3.90
N GLY A 179 12.63 9.76 4.37
CA GLY A 179 13.89 10.09 3.72
C GLY A 179 14.66 11.20 4.39
N VAL A 180 15.38 11.98 3.60
CA VAL A 180 16.33 12.97 4.11
C VAL A 180 16.29 14.28 3.32
N ALA A 181 16.60 15.36 4.04
CA ALA A 181 17.06 16.64 3.49
C ALA A 181 18.59 16.64 3.45
N ASP A 182 19.17 16.81 2.24
CA ASP A 182 20.61 16.85 1.99
C ASP A 182 20.98 18.15 1.26
N GLY A 183 21.44 19.15 1.99
CA GLY A 183 21.63 20.51 1.47
C GLY A 183 20.29 21.11 1.03
N THR A 184 20.10 21.33 -0.28
CA THR A 184 18.87 21.81 -0.90
C THR A 184 18.05 20.66 -1.52
N LYS A 185 18.49 19.42 -1.37
CA LYS A 185 17.85 18.25 -1.97
C LYS A 185 16.94 17.54 -0.97
N LEU A 186 15.85 17.02 -1.48
CA LEU A 186 14.89 16.15 -0.78
C LEU A 186 14.88 14.79 -1.44
N TYR A 187 15.04 13.75 -0.64
CA TYR A 187 14.90 12.37 -1.06
C TYR A 187 13.91 11.66 -0.15
N LEU A 188 12.87 11.08 -0.72
CA LEU A 188 11.86 10.31 0.02
C LEU A 188 11.59 8.99 -0.70
N SER A 189 11.42 7.91 0.04
CA SER A 189 11.00 6.62 -0.51
C SER A 189 9.95 5.93 0.35
N CYS A 190 9.19 5.05 -0.29
CA CYS A 190 8.26 4.12 0.34
C CYS A 190 8.31 2.80 -0.41
N PHE A 191 8.33 1.70 0.32
CA PHE A 191 8.14 0.36 -0.23
C PHE A 191 7.13 -0.40 0.64
N ASP A 192 5.97 -0.74 0.07
CA ASP A 192 4.88 -1.41 0.79
C ASP A 192 4.55 -2.82 0.25
N GLY A 193 5.30 -3.28 -0.77
CA GLY A 193 5.05 -4.57 -1.43
C GLY A 193 4.16 -4.48 -2.67
N SER A 194 3.43 -3.39 -2.85
CA SER A 194 2.72 -3.05 -4.10
C SER A 194 3.41 -1.92 -4.84
N HIS A 195 3.80 -0.90 -4.08
CA HIS A 195 4.46 0.30 -4.57
C HIS A 195 5.93 0.33 -4.19
N ALA A 196 6.71 0.89 -5.08
CA ALA A 196 8.10 1.28 -4.87
C ALA A 196 8.21 2.76 -5.29
N PHE A 197 7.94 3.68 -4.36
CA PHE A 197 7.90 5.12 -4.61
C PHE A 197 9.20 5.80 -4.23
N LEU A 198 9.77 6.57 -5.15
CA LEU A 198 10.94 7.40 -4.93
C LEU A 198 10.67 8.82 -5.41
N PHE A 199 10.77 9.77 -4.50
CA PHE A 199 10.69 11.21 -4.78
C PHE A 199 12.07 11.82 -4.62
N MET A 200 12.52 12.53 -5.63
CA MET A 200 13.73 13.34 -5.60
C MET A 200 13.36 14.76 -5.96
N GLY A 201 13.79 15.73 -5.15
CA GLY A 201 13.50 17.15 -5.38
C GLY A 201 14.65 18.06 -5.00
N THR A 202 14.67 19.26 -5.56
CA THR A 202 15.60 20.33 -5.19
C THR A 202 14.79 21.60 -4.94
N ILE A 203 15.01 22.25 -3.80
CA ILE A 203 14.40 23.52 -3.47
C ILE A 203 15.31 24.67 -3.94
N ASP A 204 14.72 25.66 -4.57
CA ASP A 204 15.41 26.87 -5.05
C ASP A 204 15.36 28.02 -4.04
N ALA A 205 15.97 29.15 -4.40
CA ALA A 205 16.00 30.36 -3.58
C ALA A 205 14.60 31.03 -3.39
N TYR A 206 13.62 30.65 -4.20
CA TYR A 206 12.24 31.11 -4.13
C TYR A 206 11.31 30.18 -3.32
N ASN A 207 11.90 29.20 -2.63
CA ASN A 207 11.19 28.14 -1.92
C ASN A 207 10.24 27.32 -2.82
N VAL A 208 10.67 27.06 -4.04
CA VAL A 208 9.99 26.18 -4.96
C VAL A 208 10.78 24.87 -5.08
N ILE A 209 10.14 23.74 -4.88
CA ILE A 209 10.71 22.43 -5.09
C ILE A 209 10.39 22.00 -6.52
N THR A 210 11.39 21.53 -7.24
CA THR A 210 11.24 20.84 -8.53
C THR A 210 11.91 19.48 -8.44
N GLY A 211 11.28 18.46 -9.01
CA GLY A 211 11.80 17.12 -8.84
C GLY A 211 11.22 16.09 -9.81
N ILE A 212 11.61 14.83 -9.58
CA ILE A 212 11.15 13.67 -10.32
C ILE A 212 10.60 12.66 -9.31
N PHE A 213 9.45 12.09 -9.64
CA PHE A 213 8.83 10.96 -8.96
C PHE A 213 8.99 9.70 -9.81
N TYR A 214 9.34 8.60 -9.17
CA TYR A 214 9.39 7.27 -9.76
C TYR A 214 8.40 6.34 -9.04
N SER A 215 7.58 5.62 -9.80
CA SER A 215 6.76 4.52 -9.30
C SER A 215 7.29 3.21 -9.88
N GLY A 216 8.12 2.51 -9.10
CA GLY A 216 8.88 1.35 -9.59
C GLY A 216 9.73 1.69 -10.81
N ALA A 217 10.00 0.69 -11.66
CA ALA A 217 10.75 0.86 -12.91
C ALA A 217 9.85 1.24 -14.11
N HIS A 218 8.53 1.38 -13.89
CA HIS A 218 7.54 1.48 -14.97
C HIS A 218 7.03 2.89 -15.23
N TRP A 219 7.10 3.80 -14.25
CA TRP A 219 6.58 5.15 -14.35
C TRP A 219 7.54 6.15 -13.75
N GLN A 220 7.67 7.30 -14.41
CA GLN A 220 8.32 8.48 -13.88
C GLN A 220 7.61 9.73 -14.36
N GLU A 221 7.58 10.75 -13.51
CA GLU A 221 7.04 12.06 -13.86
C GLU A 221 7.71 13.20 -13.09
N ASN A 222 7.70 14.39 -13.67
CA ASN A 222 8.17 15.59 -12.99
C ASN A 222 7.12 16.04 -11.96
N TRP A 223 7.58 16.68 -10.90
CA TRP A 223 6.71 17.36 -9.97
C TRP A 223 7.28 18.71 -9.54
N LYS A 224 6.40 19.61 -9.14
CA LYS A 224 6.74 20.93 -8.63
C LYS A 224 5.88 21.23 -7.43
N ALA A 225 6.48 21.83 -6.38
CA ALA A 225 5.74 22.19 -5.18
C ALA A 225 6.13 23.61 -4.71
N LYS A 226 5.15 24.32 -4.17
CA LYS A 226 5.29 25.63 -3.54
C LYS A 226 4.63 25.59 -2.17
N LYS A 227 5.28 26.18 -1.18
CA LYS A 227 4.71 26.23 0.19
C LYS A 227 3.40 27.02 0.18
N ASN A 228 2.31 26.37 0.61
CA ASN A 228 0.97 26.96 0.63
C ASN A 228 0.07 26.22 1.63
N ASP A 229 0.02 26.72 2.86
CA ASP A 229 -0.75 26.11 3.95
C ASP A 229 -2.28 26.26 3.78
N LYS A 230 -2.73 27.06 2.81
CA LYS A 230 -4.16 27.29 2.52
C LYS A 230 -4.67 26.47 1.35
N PHE A 231 -3.78 25.83 0.59
CA PHE A 231 -4.20 25.04 -0.57
C PHE A 231 -4.94 23.76 -0.12
N GLN A 232 -6.05 23.50 -0.78
CA GLN A 232 -6.88 22.32 -0.55
C GLN A 232 -7.23 21.67 -1.88
N LEU A 233 -7.33 20.37 -1.91
CA LEU A 233 -7.88 19.59 -3.02
C LEU A 233 -9.41 19.75 -3.06
N ARG A 234 -10.02 19.30 -4.14
CA ARG A 234 -11.49 19.20 -4.21
C ARG A 234 -12.01 18.32 -3.08
N ASP A 235 -13.17 18.67 -2.56
CA ASP A 235 -13.85 17.85 -1.56
C ASP A 235 -14.10 16.44 -2.14
N PRO A 236 -13.62 15.37 -1.49
CA PRO A 236 -13.84 13.98 -1.92
C PRO A 236 -15.31 13.62 -2.16
N TYR A 237 -16.24 14.25 -1.43
CA TYR A 237 -17.68 14.10 -1.64
C TYR A 237 -18.21 14.76 -2.94
N SER A 238 -17.40 15.60 -3.59
CA SER A 238 -17.77 16.30 -4.82
C SER A 238 -17.27 15.64 -6.11
N ILE A 239 -16.35 14.67 -6.01
CA ILE A 239 -15.65 14.09 -7.17
C ILE A 239 -16.57 13.12 -7.92
N THR A 240 -17.02 12.06 -7.26
CA THR A 240 -18.01 11.12 -7.80
C THR A 240 -19.40 11.48 -7.26
N LYS A 241 -20.40 11.56 -8.15
CA LYS A 241 -21.76 11.93 -7.78
C LYS A 241 -22.73 10.79 -8.03
N SER A 242 -23.74 10.67 -7.17
CA SER A 242 -24.92 9.88 -7.49
C SER A 242 -25.71 10.59 -8.58
N VAL A 243 -26.08 9.86 -9.65
CA VAL A 243 -26.87 10.37 -10.79
C VAL A 243 -28.28 9.78 -10.84
N LYS A 244 -28.60 8.82 -9.93
CA LYS A 244 -29.92 8.22 -9.79
C LYS A 244 -30.39 8.29 -8.35
N LYS A 245 -31.69 8.43 -8.15
CA LYS A 245 -32.32 8.44 -6.82
C LYS A 245 -32.93 7.10 -6.43
N GLU A 246 -33.05 6.14 -7.36
CA GLU A 246 -33.53 4.80 -7.09
C GLU A 246 -32.56 4.01 -6.20
N PRO A 247 -33.02 3.01 -5.44
CA PRO A 247 -32.17 2.16 -4.63
C PRO A 247 -31.04 1.52 -5.47
N LEU A 248 -29.86 1.45 -4.90
CA LEU A 248 -28.73 0.75 -5.51
C LEU A 248 -29.03 -0.75 -5.56
N ALA A 249 -28.67 -1.40 -6.66
CA ALA A 249 -28.87 -2.84 -6.83
C ALA A 249 -27.65 -3.49 -7.46
N PHE A 250 -27.24 -4.62 -6.90
CA PHE A 250 -26.22 -5.51 -7.45
C PHE A 250 -26.38 -6.91 -6.88
N THR A 251 -25.82 -7.89 -7.59
CA THR A 251 -25.69 -9.28 -7.12
C THR A 251 -24.34 -9.81 -7.59
N TYR A 252 -23.49 -10.24 -6.63
CA TYR A 252 -22.17 -10.82 -6.92
C TYR A 252 -21.90 -12.01 -6.00
N LYS A 253 -20.89 -12.80 -6.33
CA LYS A 253 -20.47 -13.94 -5.51
C LYS A 253 -19.63 -13.49 -4.32
N ASN A 254 -19.94 -13.99 -3.14
CA ASN A 254 -19.09 -13.85 -1.97
C ASN A 254 -17.86 -14.81 -2.04
N LEU A 255 -17.02 -14.78 -1.02
CA LEU A 255 -15.82 -15.62 -0.95
C LEU A 255 -16.15 -17.13 -0.88
N ASP A 256 -17.38 -17.52 -0.51
CA ASP A 256 -17.85 -18.92 -0.51
C ASP A 256 -18.50 -19.32 -1.83
N GLY A 257 -18.55 -18.41 -2.81
CA GLY A 257 -19.16 -18.64 -4.11
C GLY A 257 -20.68 -18.49 -4.15
N GLN A 258 -21.31 -18.05 -3.06
CA GLN A 258 -22.73 -17.80 -2.96
C GLN A 258 -23.09 -16.45 -3.58
N ASN A 259 -24.20 -16.37 -4.29
CA ASN A 259 -24.72 -15.11 -4.81
C ASN A 259 -25.33 -14.30 -3.64
N ILE A 260 -24.85 -13.09 -3.47
CA ILE A 260 -25.30 -12.13 -2.47
C ILE A 260 -25.84 -10.90 -3.20
N SER A 261 -27.07 -10.51 -2.85
CA SER A 261 -27.73 -9.31 -3.37
C SER A 261 -27.88 -8.26 -2.28
N LEU A 262 -27.79 -6.98 -2.66
CA LEU A 262 -28.14 -5.90 -1.73
C LEU A 262 -29.61 -5.95 -1.28
N SER A 263 -30.48 -6.64 -2.02
CA SER A 263 -31.89 -6.87 -1.66
C SER A 263 -32.11 -8.03 -0.67
N ASP A 264 -31.08 -8.74 -0.22
CA ASP A 264 -31.20 -9.81 0.76
C ASP A 264 -31.74 -9.27 2.11
N ASP A 265 -32.58 -10.05 2.80
CA ASP A 265 -33.25 -9.64 4.04
C ASP A 265 -32.30 -9.14 5.12
N ARG A 266 -31.06 -9.61 5.15
CA ARG A 266 -30.04 -9.16 6.13
C ARG A 266 -29.65 -7.70 6.00
N TYR A 267 -29.87 -7.07 4.84
CA TYR A 267 -29.58 -5.65 4.59
C TYR A 267 -30.82 -4.76 4.71
N LYS A 268 -32.01 -5.36 4.80
CA LYS A 268 -33.27 -4.63 4.89
C LYS A 268 -33.28 -3.70 6.10
N ASP A 269 -33.70 -2.46 5.88
CA ASP A 269 -33.82 -1.41 6.91
C ASP A 269 -32.47 -1.10 7.61
N LYS A 270 -31.34 -1.40 6.95
CA LYS A 270 -29.98 -1.10 7.44
C LYS A 270 -29.36 0.08 6.69
N VAL A 271 -28.51 0.81 7.37
CA VAL A 271 -27.54 1.68 6.73
C VAL A 271 -26.44 0.80 6.13
N VAL A 272 -26.20 0.90 4.84
CA VAL A 272 -25.20 0.06 4.18
C VAL A 272 -24.06 0.92 3.64
N ILE A 273 -22.81 0.54 3.97
CA ILE A 273 -21.61 1.12 3.42
C ILE A 273 -21.10 0.18 2.34
N VAL A 274 -20.92 0.69 1.11
CA VAL A 274 -20.39 -0.10 0.00
C VAL A 274 -19.00 0.43 -0.37
N GLN A 275 -17.97 -0.38 -0.12
CA GLN A 275 -16.59 -0.10 -0.49
C GLN A 275 -16.32 -0.65 -1.89
N ILE A 276 -16.03 0.22 -2.87
CA ILE A 276 -15.54 -0.16 -4.20
C ILE A 276 -14.03 -0.26 -4.10
N MET A 277 -13.46 -1.47 -4.17
CA MET A 277 -12.08 -1.72 -3.83
C MET A 277 -11.39 -2.75 -4.73
N GLY A 278 -10.09 -2.93 -4.54
CA GLY A 278 -9.29 -4.04 -5.04
C GLY A 278 -8.17 -4.36 -4.06
N SER A 279 -7.87 -5.64 -3.85
CA SER A 279 -6.81 -6.09 -2.93
C SER A 279 -5.41 -5.62 -3.35
N TRP A 280 -5.25 -5.23 -4.60
CA TRP A 280 -4.02 -4.68 -5.19
C TRP A 280 -3.80 -3.19 -4.86
N CYS A 281 -4.75 -2.53 -4.19
CA CYS A 281 -4.75 -1.09 -3.94
C CYS A 281 -4.39 -0.79 -2.47
N PRO A 282 -3.25 -0.19 -2.14
CA PRO A 282 -2.85 0.08 -0.76
C PRO A 282 -3.78 1.01 0.02
N ASN A 283 -4.34 2.05 -0.62
CA ASN A 283 -5.33 2.91 0.04
C ASN A 283 -6.62 2.15 0.37
N CYS A 284 -6.97 1.11 -0.44
CA CYS A 284 -8.08 0.21 -0.13
C CYS A 284 -7.78 -0.66 1.11
N MET A 285 -6.51 -1.04 1.32
CA MET A 285 -6.08 -1.74 2.53
C MET A 285 -6.31 -0.90 3.78
N ASP A 286 -5.87 0.37 3.75
CA ASP A 286 -6.02 1.28 4.88
C ASP A 286 -7.51 1.53 5.18
N GLU A 287 -8.33 1.69 4.14
CA GLU A 287 -9.77 1.81 4.32
C GLU A 287 -10.39 0.52 4.85
N THR A 288 -9.97 -0.66 4.37
CA THR A 288 -10.46 -1.95 4.89
C THR A 288 -10.14 -2.12 6.37
N ALA A 289 -8.94 -1.72 6.81
CA ALA A 289 -8.56 -1.73 8.23
C ALA A 289 -9.47 -0.81 9.07
N TYR A 290 -9.76 0.39 8.57
CA TYR A 290 -10.67 1.33 9.21
C TYR A 290 -12.12 0.82 9.23
N LEU A 291 -12.63 0.34 8.10
CA LEU A 291 -14.01 -0.18 7.99
C LEU A 291 -14.21 -1.44 8.86
N GLY A 292 -13.18 -2.26 9.04
CA GLY A 292 -13.23 -3.40 9.97
C GLY A 292 -13.47 -2.96 11.42
N GLN A 293 -12.76 -1.91 11.87
CA GLN A 293 -12.97 -1.32 13.20
C GLN A 293 -14.36 -0.71 13.32
N LEU A 294 -14.77 0.06 12.33
CA LEU A 294 -16.07 0.71 12.27
C LEU A 294 -17.22 -0.32 12.26
N TYR A 295 -17.08 -1.42 11.54
CA TYR A 295 -18.09 -2.50 11.53
C TYR A 295 -18.28 -3.12 12.90
N ASN A 296 -17.21 -3.40 13.63
CA ASN A 296 -17.28 -3.93 14.98
C ASN A 296 -18.05 -2.99 15.93
N GLU A 297 -17.92 -1.67 15.74
CA GLU A 297 -18.63 -0.68 16.56
C GLU A 297 -20.10 -0.47 16.17
N TYR A 298 -20.41 -0.49 14.86
CA TYR A 298 -21.72 -0.06 14.35
C TYR A 298 -22.64 -1.19 13.90
N LYS A 299 -22.16 -2.43 13.77
CA LYS A 299 -22.95 -3.59 13.36
C LYS A 299 -24.22 -3.77 14.23
N SER A 300 -24.08 -3.73 15.54
CA SER A 300 -25.20 -3.86 16.47
C SER A 300 -26.17 -2.66 16.46
N LYS A 301 -25.74 -1.53 15.89
CA LYS A 301 -26.53 -0.30 15.73
C LYS A 301 -27.32 -0.26 14.42
N GLY A 302 -27.18 -1.29 13.56
CA GLY A 302 -27.93 -1.39 12.30
C GLY A 302 -27.15 -0.93 11.06
N VAL A 303 -25.80 -1.01 11.10
CA VAL A 303 -24.93 -0.76 9.94
C VAL A 303 -24.43 -2.08 9.39
N GLU A 304 -24.47 -2.24 8.07
CA GLU A 304 -23.81 -3.31 7.33
C GLU A 304 -22.75 -2.73 6.38
N ILE A 305 -21.71 -3.51 6.09
CA ILE A 305 -20.65 -3.13 5.15
C ILE A 305 -20.50 -4.22 4.09
N ILE A 306 -20.35 -3.82 2.83
CA ILE A 306 -20.10 -4.70 1.70
C ILE A 306 -18.91 -4.15 0.92
N ALA A 307 -17.88 -4.97 0.70
CA ALA A 307 -16.79 -4.66 -0.22
C ALA A 307 -17.07 -5.26 -1.60
N LEU A 308 -17.09 -4.46 -2.64
CA LEU A 308 -17.12 -4.87 -4.04
C LEU A 308 -15.69 -4.93 -4.59
N ALA A 309 -15.14 -6.13 -4.72
CA ALA A 309 -13.76 -6.35 -5.15
C ALA A 309 -13.64 -6.43 -6.67
N TYR A 310 -12.97 -5.45 -7.26
CA TYR A 310 -12.61 -5.35 -8.69
C TYR A 310 -11.17 -5.83 -8.88
N GLU A 311 -10.98 -7.13 -8.88
CA GLU A 311 -9.67 -7.76 -8.81
C GLU A 311 -8.95 -7.80 -10.17
N LYS A 312 -7.62 -7.66 -10.12
CA LYS A 312 -6.70 -7.94 -11.24
C LYS A 312 -6.32 -9.42 -11.23
N ALA A 313 -7.30 -10.29 -11.43
CA ALA A 313 -7.12 -11.74 -11.38
C ALA A 313 -7.80 -12.42 -12.56
N ASP A 314 -7.20 -13.51 -13.05
CA ASP A 314 -7.66 -14.22 -14.25
C ASP A 314 -8.86 -15.12 -13.99
N ASN A 315 -9.14 -15.45 -12.70
CA ASN A 315 -10.24 -16.31 -12.31
C ASN A 315 -10.72 -15.99 -10.88
N PHE A 316 -11.85 -16.59 -10.53
CA PHE A 316 -12.50 -16.41 -9.22
C PHE A 316 -11.61 -16.87 -8.06
N ASP A 317 -10.93 -18.00 -8.17
CA ASP A 317 -10.14 -18.58 -7.06
C ASP A 317 -8.94 -17.69 -6.73
N LYS A 318 -8.26 -17.15 -7.74
CA LYS A 318 -7.17 -16.19 -7.53
C LYS A 318 -7.69 -14.89 -6.89
N ALA A 319 -8.81 -14.36 -7.38
CA ALA A 319 -9.46 -13.18 -6.79
C ALA A 319 -9.86 -13.44 -5.32
N LYS A 320 -10.50 -14.57 -5.05
CA LYS A 320 -10.86 -15.02 -3.71
C LYS A 320 -9.65 -15.07 -2.79
N ASN A 321 -8.56 -15.71 -3.22
CA ASN A 321 -7.34 -15.84 -2.40
C ASN A 321 -6.75 -14.47 -2.06
N ASN A 322 -6.68 -13.55 -3.02
CA ASN A 322 -6.18 -12.20 -2.78
C ASN A 322 -7.03 -11.42 -1.78
N VAL A 323 -8.36 -11.44 -1.96
CA VAL A 323 -9.30 -10.76 -1.06
C VAL A 323 -9.33 -11.40 0.32
N THR A 324 -9.24 -12.73 0.40
CA THR A 324 -9.15 -13.46 1.68
C THR A 324 -7.92 -13.03 2.48
N ARG A 325 -6.74 -12.93 1.85
CA ARG A 325 -5.51 -12.44 2.51
C ARG A 325 -5.69 -11.04 3.08
N LEU A 326 -6.31 -10.15 2.31
CA LEU A 326 -6.63 -8.79 2.78
C LEU A 326 -7.60 -8.80 3.97
N ARG A 327 -8.73 -9.51 3.84
CA ARG A 327 -9.75 -9.65 4.89
C ARG A 327 -9.13 -10.17 6.19
N ASP A 328 -8.37 -11.25 6.11
CA ASP A 328 -7.80 -11.96 7.26
C ASP A 328 -6.69 -11.12 7.92
N LYS A 329 -5.87 -10.42 7.14
CA LYS A 329 -4.84 -9.51 7.66
C LYS A 329 -5.41 -8.44 8.57
N TYR A 330 -6.58 -7.90 8.24
CA TYR A 330 -7.22 -6.80 9.00
C TYR A 330 -8.38 -7.29 9.89
N GLY A 331 -8.65 -8.60 9.93
CA GLY A 331 -9.76 -9.17 10.70
C GLY A 331 -11.11 -8.56 10.32
N ALA A 332 -11.29 -8.17 9.06
CA ALA A 332 -12.52 -7.55 8.58
C ALA A 332 -13.65 -8.59 8.50
N GLN A 333 -14.68 -8.43 9.31
CA GLN A 333 -15.77 -9.42 9.45
C GLN A 333 -17.02 -9.10 8.62
N TYR A 334 -16.94 -8.09 7.74
CA TYR A 334 -18.05 -7.74 6.84
C TYR A 334 -17.95 -8.52 5.51
N GLU A 335 -18.98 -8.37 4.66
CA GLU A 335 -19.12 -9.14 3.43
C GLU A 335 -18.18 -8.64 2.31
N PHE A 336 -17.48 -9.56 1.66
CA PHE A 336 -16.64 -9.28 0.48
C PHE A 336 -17.20 -10.01 -0.74
N LEU A 337 -17.46 -9.27 -1.82
CA LEU A 337 -18.04 -9.79 -3.05
C LEU A 337 -17.05 -9.63 -4.22
N ILE A 338 -16.83 -10.70 -4.96
CA ILE A 338 -16.00 -10.72 -6.15
C ILE A 338 -16.86 -10.35 -7.36
N THR A 339 -16.59 -9.19 -7.96
CA THR A 339 -17.39 -8.70 -9.10
C THR A 339 -17.10 -9.43 -10.41
N GLY A 340 -15.93 -10.07 -10.54
CA GLY A 340 -15.44 -10.63 -11.81
C GLY A 340 -14.99 -9.58 -12.84
N LEU A 341 -14.96 -8.30 -12.43
CA LEU A 341 -14.60 -7.16 -13.26
C LEU A 341 -13.32 -6.52 -12.74
N SER A 342 -12.61 -5.76 -13.57
CA SER A 342 -11.36 -5.08 -13.19
C SER A 342 -11.28 -3.66 -13.73
N GLY A 343 -10.75 -2.76 -12.88
CA GLY A 343 -10.45 -1.37 -13.23
C GLY A 343 -11.63 -0.42 -13.22
N SER A 344 -11.33 0.88 -13.27
CA SER A 344 -12.29 1.98 -13.09
C SER A 344 -13.38 2.03 -14.15
N ALA A 345 -13.04 1.73 -15.41
CA ALA A 345 -14.01 1.73 -16.51
C ALA A 345 -15.08 0.64 -16.33
N ALA A 346 -14.67 -0.58 -15.93
CA ALA A 346 -15.60 -1.67 -15.67
C ALA A 346 -16.44 -1.40 -14.42
N ALA A 347 -15.84 -0.85 -13.36
CA ALA A 347 -16.55 -0.43 -12.16
C ALA A 347 -17.60 0.65 -12.46
N SER A 348 -17.26 1.68 -13.24
CA SER A 348 -18.20 2.73 -13.68
C SER A 348 -19.38 2.14 -14.46
N LYS A 349 -19.10 1.21 -15.38
CA LYS A 349 -20.15 0.58 -16.20
C LYS A 349 -21.09 -0.30 -15.37
N SER A 350 -20.56 -1.01 -14.35
CA SER A 350 -21.34 -1.92 -13.51
C SER A 350 -22.17 -1.19 -12.44
N LEU A 351 -21.87 0.08 -12.17
CA LEU A 351 -22.54 0.91 -11.18
C LEU A 351 -23.12 2.19 -11.85
N PRO A 352 -24.16 2.07 -12.69
CA PRO A 352 -24.72 3.20 -13.46
C PRO A 352 -25.47 4.23 -12.60
N TRP A 353 -25.48 4.09 -11.29
CA TRP A 353 -25.93 5.09 -10.30
C TRP A 353 -24.89 6.19 -10.07
N LEU A 354 -23.65 5.97 -10.49
CA LEU A 354 -22.53 6.90 -10.29
C LEU A 354 -22.17 7.61 -11.59
N SER A 355 -21.75 8.87 -11.49
CA SER A 355 -21.19 9.61 -12.63
C SER A 355 -19.95 8.93 -13.21
N SER A 356 -19.12 8.38 -12.34
CA SER A 356 -17.94 7.54 -12.67
C SER A 356 -17.36 6.92 -11.39
N VAL A 357 -16.55 5.88 -11.53
CA VAL A 357 -15.63 5.41 -10.49
C VAL A 357 -14.22 5.80 -10.93
N SER A 358 -13.72 6.93 -10.45
CA SER A 358 -12.44 7.51 -10.89
C SER A 358 -11.25 7.07 -10.04
N ALA A 359 -11.51 6.54 -8.84
CA ALA A 359 -10.49 6.10 -7.90
C ALA A 359 -10.88 4.81 -7.18
N PHE A 360 -9.87 4.09 -6.71
CA PHE A 360 -9.97 3.04 -5.72
C PHE A 360 -9.23 3.49 -4.45
N PRO A 361 -9.88 3.44 -3.26
CA PRO A 361 -11.29 3.09 -3.06
C PRO A 361 -12.25 4.22 -3.47
N THR A 362 -13.52 3.87 -3.67
CA THR A 362 -14.66 4.79 -3.66
C THR A 362 -15.73 4.19 -2.75
N THR A 363 -16.23 4.98 -1.80
CA THR A 363 -17.14 4.48 -0.76
C THR A 363 -18.51 5.13 -0.88
N LEU A 364 -19.55 4.30 -0.91
CA LEU A 364 -20.96 4.73 -0.96
C LEU A 364 -21.58 4.57 0.41
N TYR A 365 -22.28 5.58 0.86
CA TYR A 365 -23.09 5.55 2.08
C TYR A 365 -24.57 5.51 1.68
N LEU A 366 -25.23 4.40 1.98
CA LEU A 366 -26.63 4.16 1.63
C LEU A 366 -27.53 4.39 2.87
N ASN A 367 -28.67 5.02 2.65
CA ASN A 367 -29.72 5.10 3.67
C ASN A 367 -30.45 3.74 3.82
N LYS A 368 -31.40 3.63 4.75
CA LYS A 368 -32.17 2.40 5.02
C LYS A 368 -33.03 1.92 3.83
N LYS A 369 -33.25 2.77 2.83
CA LYS A 369 -33.94 2.43 1.57
C LYS A 369 -32.95 2.03 0.47
N HIS A 370 -31.66 1.91 0.80
CA HIS A 370 -30.55 1.65 -0.10
C HIS A 370 -30.35 2.71 -1.20
N GLU A 371 -30.85 3.92 -1.01
CA GLU A 371 -30.54 5.06 -1.86
C GLU A 371 -29.15 5.63 -1.50
N ILE A 372 -28.38 6.08 -2.47
CA ILE A 372 -27.04 6.65 -2.24
C ILE A 372 -27.19 8.04 -1.61
N ALA A 373 -26.90 8.14 -0.33
CA ALA A 373 -26.91 9.39 0.43
C ALA A 373 -25.65 10.23 0.16
N LYS A 374 -24.47 9.60 0.13
CA LYS A 374 -23.17 10.25 -0.12
C LYS A 374 -22.23 9.29 -0.84
N VAL A 375 -21.27 9.88 -1.57
CA VAL A 375 -20.14 9.14 -2.19
C VAL A 375 -18.84 9.80 -1.75
N TYR A 376 -17.91 9.03 -1.25
CA TYR A 376 -16.54 9.49 -0.92
C TYR A 376 -15.56 8.88 -1.90
N THR A 377 -14.80 9.69 -2.62
CA THR A 377 -13.84 9.23 -3.63
C THR A 377 -12.43 9.31 -3.09
N GLY A 378 -11.67 8.23 -3.22
CA GLY A 378 -10.34 8.09 -2.65
C GLY A 378 -10.39 7.77 -1.15
N TYR A 379 -9.20 7.74 -0.53
CA TYR A 379 -9.06 7.54 0.91
C TYR A 379 -7.82 8.27 1.41
N TYR A 380 -7.96 9.02 2.48
CA TYR A 380 -6.86 9.67 3.16
C TYR A 380 -6.45 8.82 4.36
N GLY A 381 -5.37 8.05 4.19
CA GLY A 381 -4.88 7.14 5.20
C GLY A 381 -4.20 7.83 6.39
N PRO A 382 -3.79 7.05 7.41
CA PRO A 382 -3.21 7.58 8.65
C PRO A 382 -1.97 8.48 8.45
N ALA A 383 -1.20 8.26 7.36
CA ALA A 383 -0.04 9.09 7.02
C ALA A 383 -0.39 10.57 6.80
N THR A 384 -1.66 10.90 6.52
CA THR A 384 -2.15 12.26 6.26
C THR A 384 -2.49 13.05 7.53
N GLY A 385 -2.38 12.42 8.72
CA GLY A 385 -2.59 13.06 10.01
C GLY A 385 -3.98 13.67 10.16
N ASN A 386 -4.08 15.01 10.23
CA ASN A 386 -5.35 15.70 10.44
C ASN A 386 -6.40 15.43 9.35
N SER A 387 -5.99 15.18 8.11
CA SER A 387 -6.94 14.85 7.02
C SER A 387 -7.61 13.50 7.26
N TYR A 388 -6.87 12.51 7.76
CA TYR A 388 -7.39 11.22 8.20
C TYR A 388 -8.40 11.37 9.36
N LEU A 389 -8.05 12.15 10.38
CA LEU A 389 -8.94 12.36 11.53
C LEU A 389 -10.26 13.02 11.11
N LYS A 390 -10.21 14.07 10.29
CA LYS A 390 -11.40 14.74 9.74
C LYS A 390 -12.27 13.81 8.89
N MET A 391 -11.63 12.95 8.08
CA MET A 391 -12.35 11.96 7.28
C MET A 391 -13.10 10.97 8.19
N LYS A 392 -12.47 10.48 9.26
CA LYS A 392 -13.12 9.59 10.24
C LYS A 392 -14.30 10.26 10.92
N GLU A 393 -14.10 11.45 11.47
CA GLU A 393 -15.15 12.24 12.13
C GLU A 393 -16.34 12.49 11.19
N GLY A 394 -16.07 12.85 9.92
CA GLY A 394 -17.09 13.05 8.91
C GLY A 394 -17.86 11.77 8.57
N THR A 395 -17.17 10.63 8.46
CA THR A 395 -17.77 9.31 8.23
C THR A 395 -18.67 8.90 9.38
N GLU A 396 -18.20 8.97 10.61
CA GLU A 396 -18.98 8.61 11.81
C GLU A 396 -20.18 9.54 12.01
N GLY A 397 -20.01 10.85 11.75
CA GLY A 397 -21.10 11.82 11.77
C GLY A 397 -22.20 11.50 10.75
N LEU A 398 -21.81 11.18 9.51
CA LEU A 398 -22.74 10.78 8.44
C LEU A 398 -23.50 9.48 8.79
N ILE A 399 -22.81 8.46 9.30
CA ILE A 399 -23.44 7.21 9.71
C ILE A 399 -24.48 7.46 10.82
N ASN A 400 -24.14 8.25 11.82
CA ASN A 400 -25.05 8.59 12.92
C ASN A 400 -26.27 9.41 12.43
N GLU A 401 -26.11 10.24 11.40
CA GLU A 401 -27.22 10.94 10.74
C GLU A 401 -28.14 9.95 10.01
N LEU A 402 -27.58 9.03 9.21
CA LEU A 402 -28.34 8.05 8.44
C LEU A 402 -29.10 7.05 9.34
N LEU A 403 -28.53 6.67 10.47
CA LEU A 403 -29.18 5.80 11.44
C LEU A 403 -30.44 6.41 12.05
N LYS A 404 -30.52 7.75 12.18
CA LYS A 404 -31.67 8.48 12.70
C LYS A 404 -32.80 8.66 11.68
N GLN A 405 -32.52 8.48 10.38
CA GLN A 405 -33.53 8.59 9.32
C GLN A 405 -34.50 7.37 9.39
N PRO A 406 -35.78 7.56 9.00
CA PRO A 406 -36.75 6.48 8.98
C PRO A 406 -36.42 5.41 7.93
#